data_eb9081b60d025cc1614ee7b719e5a907
#
_entry.id   eb9081b60d025cc1614ee7b719e5a907
#
_cell.length_a   1.000
_cell.length_b   1.000
_cell.length_c   1.000
_cell.angle_alpha   90.00
_cell.angle_beta   90.00
_cell.angle_gamma   90.00
#
_symmetry.space_group_name_H-M   'P 1'
#
loop_
_entity.id
_entity.type
_entity.pdbx_description
1 polymer ?
#
loop_
_entity_poly.entity_id
_entity_poly.type
_entity_poly.pdbx_seq_one_letter_code
_entity_poly.pdbx_strand_id
1 'polypeptide(L)'
;NLSDPLVLLGCATFIAIIVLEKMNVKGNIIIGILFFSVVAWATGLAKFNGLASAPPPMTYLFEFDLSAAMTAGMSTVIFTLLFIDFFDTAGTLTSVANVAGKVDKQGKVQDINKAMLSDSVGTVAGAMMGTTTVTSYVESGAGVKAGGKTGMTSLVIGILFLACIFFAPLATSLPKQIDGAALLFVSVLFIRNITDIEWNDISCLLYTSDAADDIRC
;
A
#
# COMPACT_ATOMS: atom_id res chain seq x y z
N ASN A 1 -20.89 -13.85 -2.01
CA ASN A 1 -21.81 -14.90 -1.55
C ASN A 1 -21.26 -15.50 -0.25
N LEU A 2 -21.92 -15.23 0.89
CA LEU A 2 -21.48 -15.68 2.23
C LEU A 2 -21.47 -17.21 2.40
N SER A 3 -22.06 -17.95 1.44
CA SER A 3 -22.03 -19.42 1.44
C SER A 3 -20.75 -20.01 0.85
N ASP A 4 -19.85 -19.17 0.33
CA ASP A 4 -18.58 -19.63 -0.22
C ASP A 4 -17.59 -19.90 0.94
N PRO A 5 -17.05 -21.13 1.07
CA PRO A 5 -16.12 -21.46 2.15
C PRO A 5 -14.84 -20.59 2.16
N LEU A 6 -14.41 -20.09 1.01
CA LEU A 6 -13.27 -19.16 0.95
C LEU A 6 -13.61 -17.80 1.55
N VAL A 7 -14.84 -17.32 1.37
CA VAL A 7 -15.30 -16.06 1.98
C VAL A 7 -15.41 -16.20 3.49
N LEU A 8 -15.94 -17.33 3.97
CA LEU A 8 -15.98 -17.62 5.42
C LEU A 8 -14.56 -17.68 6.01
N LEU A 9 -13.62 -18.26 5.28
CA LEU A 9 -12.22 -18.31 5.68
C LEU A 9 -11.61 -16.89 5.74
N GLY A 10 -11.94 -16.01 4.79
CA GLY A 10 -11.56 -14.61 4.80
C GLY A 10 -12.12 -13.87 6.04
N CYS A 11 -13.41 -14.06 6.35
CA CYS A 11 -14.01 -13.49 7.57
C CYS A 11 -13.32 -14.00 8.84
N ALA A 12 -12.99 -15.29 8.91
CA ALA A 12 -12.27 -15.86 10.03
C ALA A 12 -10.85 -15.27 10.14
N THR A 13 -10.17 -15.04 9.01
CA THR A 13 -8.86 -14.37 8.96
C THR A 13 -8.94 -12.97 9.53
N PHE A 14 -9.95 -12.19 9.12
CA PHE A 14 -10.16 -10.83 9.62
C PHE A 14 -10.35 -10.80 11.13
N ILE A 15 -11.20 -11.66 11.67
CA ILE A 15 -11.44 -11.77 13.11
C ILE A 15 -10.17 -12.18 13.84
N ALA A 16 -9.42 -13.15 13.30
CA ALA A 16 -8.17 -13.61 13.89
C ALA A 16 -7.10 -12.50 13.94
N ILE A 17 -6.97 -11.71 12.89
CA ILE A 17 -6.05 -10.56 12.85
C ILE A 17 -6.42 -9.54 13.95
N ILE A 18 -7.71 -9.23 14.13
CA ILE A 18 -8.18 -8.33 15.19
C ILE A 18 -7.86 -8.88 16.58
N VAL A 19 -8.06 -10.18 16.80
CA VAL A 19 -7.74 -10.83 18.09
C VAL A 19 -6.26 -10.78 18.36
N LEU A 20 -5.42 -11.11 17.37
CA LEU A 20 -3.96 -11.06 17.49
C LEU A 20 -3.46 -9.63 17.76
N GLU A 21 -4.07 -8.63 17.13
CA GLU A 21 -3.77 -7.21 17.39
C GLU A 21 -4.09 -6.84 18.83
N LYS A 22 -5.26 -7.25 19.33
CA LYS A 22 -5.65 -7.00 20.73
C LYS A 22 -4.72 -7.69 21.72
N MET A 23 -4.12 -8.81 21.34
CA MET A 23 -3.10 -9.52 22.12
C MET A 23 -1.70 -8.91 22.00
N ASN A 24 -1.54 -7.80 21.25
CA ASN A 24 -0.25 -7.15 20.96
C ASN A 24 0.79 -8.08 20.32
N VAL A 25 0.36 -9.04 19.50
CA VAL A 25 1.27 -9.94 18.79
C VAL A 25 1.90 -9.18 17.62
N LYS A 26 3.24 -9.05 17.65
CA LYS A 26 3.98 -8.43 16.52
C LYS A 26 3.86 -9.29 15.27
N GLY A 27 3.46 -8.67 14.15
CA GLY A 27 3.29 -9.37 12.87
C GLY A 27 1.96 -10.11 12.74
N ASN A 28 0.94 -9.74 13.49
CA ASN A 28 -0.43 -10.27 13.50
C ASN A 28 -1.01 -10.48 12.10
N ILE A 29 -0.82 -9.51 11.17
CA ILE A 29 -1.31 -9.58 9.79
C ILE A 29 -0.65 -10.75 9.05
N ILE A 30 0.68 -10.84 9.10
CA ILE A 30 1.43 -11.90 8.40
C ILE A 30 1.07 -13.27 8.98
N ILE A 31 0.99 -13.38 10.31
CA ILE A 31 0.62 -14.61 10.98
C ILE A 31 -0.80 -15.04 10.57
N GLY A 32 -1.74 -14.10 10.55
CA GLY A 32 -3.11 -14.37 10.12
C GLY A 32 -3.18 -14.86 8.66
N ILE A 33 -2.55 -14.14 7.73
CA ILE A 33 -2.52 -14.51 6.32
C ILE A 33 -1.90 -15.90 6.13
N LEU A 34 -0.73 -16.15 6.69
CA LEU A 34 -0.02 -17.42 6.51
C LEU A 34 -0.79 -18.60 7.12
N PHE A 35 -1.31 -18.45 8.32
CA PHE A 35 -2.06 -19.51 9.00
C PHE A 35 -3.30 -19.91 8.20
N PHE A 36 -4.14 -18.97 7.81
CA PHE A 36 -5.36 -19.27 7.05
C PHE A 36 -5.09 -19.68 5.60
N SER A 37 -3.98 -19.25 5.00
CA SER A 37 -3.55 -19.75 3.70
C SER A 37 -3.15 -21.22 3.77
N VAL A 38 -2.43 -21.63 4.81
CA VAL A 38 -2.10 -23.04 5.05
C VAL A 38 -3.37 -23.86 5.24
N VAL A 39 -4.35 -23.36 5.98
CA VAL A 39 -5.66 -24.01 6.15
C VAL A 39 -6.38 -24.15 4.80
N ALA A 40 -6.38 -23.10 3.96
CA ALA A 40 -6.99 -23.13 2.63
C ALA A 40 -6.33 -24.16 1.71
N TRP A 41 -5.02 -24.31 1.77
CA TRP A 41 -4.28 -25.31 1.00
C TRP A 41 -4.54 -26.73 1.53
N ALA A 42 -4.55 -26.92 2.85
CA ALA A 42 -4.81 -28.23 3.48
C ALA A 42 -6.24 -28.72 3.22
N THR A 43 -7.21 -27.83 3.15
CA THR A 43 -8.61 -28.16 2.83
C THR A 43 -8.89 -28.28 1.34
N GLY A 44 -7.89 -28.00 0.47
CA GLY A 44 -8.05 -28.07 -0.98
C GLY A 44 -8.88 -26.93 -1.58
N LEU A 45 -9.21 -25.89 -0.78
CA LEU A 45 -9.96 -24.72 -1.22
C LEU A 45 -9.11 -23.79 -2.12
N ALA A 46 -7.80 -23.84 -1.99
CA ALA A 46 -6.87 -23.09 -2.81
C ALA A 46 -5.74 -23.99 -3.32
N LYS A 47 -5.22 -23.65 -4.51
CA LYS A 47 -4.10 -24.36 -5.10
C LYS A 47 -2.78 -23.76 -4.65
N PHE A 48 -1.85 -24.61 -4.24
CA PHE A 48 -0.49 -24.20 -3.94
C PHE A 48 0.37 -24.35 -5.20
N ASN A 49 0.91 -23.22 -5.70
CA ASN A 49 1.67 -23.18 -6.96
C ASN A 49 3.21 -23.33 -6.75
N GLY A 50 3.63 -23.63 -5.54
CA GLY A 50 5.05 -23.78 -5.22
C GLY A 50 5.59 -22.64 -4.36
N LEU A 51 6.79 -22.84 -3.79
CA LEU A 51 7.44 -21.86 -2.91
C LEU A 51 8.25 -20.83 -3.68
N ALA A 52 8.95 -21.26 -4.73
CA ALA A 52 9.87 -20.41 -5.48
C ALA A 52 9.85 -20.75 -6.97
N SER A 53 10.11 -19.73 -7.78
CA SER A 53 10.33 -19.88 -9.22
C SER A 53 11.46 -18.97 -9.69
N ALA A 54 11.94 -19.22 -10.91
CA ALA A 54 12.77 -18.26 -11.59
C ALA A 54 12.04 -16.92 -11.75
N PRO A 55 12.75 -15.77 -11.69
CA PRO A 55 12.12 -14.47 -11.91
C PRO A 55 11.47 -14.44 -13.30
N PRO A 56 10.31 -13.77 -13.42
CA PRO A 56 9.62 -13.65 -14.70
C PRO A 56 10.50 -12.90 -15.70
N PRO A 57 10.43 -13.24 -17.01
CA PRO A 57 11.20 -12.53 -18.02
C PRO A 57 10.75 -11.05 -18.07
N MET A 58 11.71 -10.13 -18.13
CA MET A 58 11.45 -8.69 -18.27
C MET A 58 11.13 -8.38 -19.74
N THR A 59 9.93 -8.74 -20.18
CA THR A 59 9.50 -8.59 -21.58
C THR A 59 9.19 -7.15 -21.98
N TYR A 60 8.83 -6.29 -21.01
CA TYR A 60 8.40 -4.91 -21.26
C TYR A 60 9.48 -3.85 -20.92
N LEU A 61 10.72 -4.29 -20.75
CA LEU A 61 11.81 -3.37 -20.42
C LEU A 61 12.07 -2.40 -21.59
N PHE A 62 11.90 -1.10 -21.34
CA PHE A 62 12.07 -0.02 -22.34
C PHE A 62 11.14 -0.10 -23.55
N GLU A 63 10.05 -0.85 -23.50
CA GLU A 63 9.03 -0.84 -24.54
C GLU A 63 8.05 0.32 -24.33
N PHE A 64 8.32 1.47 -24.97
CA PHE A 64 7.46 2.64 -24.93
C PHE A 64 6.78 2.84 -26.27
N ASP A 65 5.46 2.98 -26.28
CA ASP A 65 4.71 3.48 -27.42
C ASP A 65 4.19 4.89 -27.14
N LEU A 66 5.06 5.89 -27.37
CA LEU A 66 4.69 7.29 -27.22
C LEU A 66 3.63 7.71 -28.24
N SER A 67 3.56 7.08 -29.40
CA SER A 67 2.60 7.43 -30.43
C SER A 67 1.17 7.06 -29.99
N ALA A 68 1.00 5.90 -29.39
CA ALA A 68 -0.27 5.50 -28.79
C ALA A 68 -0.67 6.41 -27.62
N ALA A 69 0.30 6.81 -26.79
CA ALA A 69 0.07 7.69 -25.64
C ALA A 69 -0.40 9.11 -26.06
N MET A 70 -0.01 9.58 -27.23
CA MET A 70 -0.38 10.92 -27.75
C MET A 70 -1.75 10.96 -28.43
N THR A 71 -2.49 9.86 -28.47
CA THR A 71 -3.87 9.86 -28.98
C THR A 71 -4.82 10.61 -28.04
N ALA A 72 -5.82 11.30 -28.59
CA ALA A 72 -6.76 12.12 -27.81
C ALA A 72 -7.51 11.32 -26.71
N GLY A 73 -7.78 10.02 -26.94
CA GLY A 73 -8.40 9.15 -25.96
C GLY A 73 -7.48 8.80 -24.78
N MET A 74 -6.19 8.61 -25.06
CA MET A 74 -5.19 8.27 -24.05
C MET A 74 -4.80 9.48 -23.19
N SER A 75 -4.87 10.69 -23.70
CA SER A 75 -4.57 11.90 -22.91
C SER A 75 -5.48 12.03 -21.68
N THR A 76 -6.76 11.72 -21.81
CA THR A 76 -7.70 11.71 -20.67
C THR A 76 -7.33 10.65 -19.64
N VAL A 77 -6.94 9.46 -20.11
CA VAL A 77 -6.52 8.37 -19.22
C VAL A 77 -5.24 8.75 -18.46
N ILE A 78 -4.23 9.28 -19.18
CA ILE A 78 -2.97 9.72 -18.59
C ILE A 78 -3.21 10.79 -17.52
N PHE A 79 -4.05 11.79 -17.84
CA PHE A 79 -4.37 12.86 -16.90
C PHE A 79 -5.09 12.34 -15.66
N THR A 80 -6.06 11.44 -15.85
CA THR A 80 -6.78 10.81 -14.74
C THR A 80 -5.84 9.99 -13.84
N LEU A 81 -4.97 9.18 -14.43
CA LEU A 81 -4.00 8.39 -13.67
C LEU A 81 -2.99 9.29 -12.94
N LEU A 82 -2.50 10.35 -13.57
CA LEU A 82 -1.62 11.32 -12.94
C LEU A 82 -2.26 11.95 -11.69
N PHE A 83 -3.54 12.36 -11.79
CA PHE A 83 -4.25 12.94 -10.65
C PHE A 83 -4.43 11.93 -9.52
N ILE A 84 -4.85 10.71 -9.85
CA ILE A 84 -5.02 9.64 -8.85
C ILE A 84 -3.69 9.38 -8.14
N ASP A 85 -2.61 9.19 -8.87
CA ASP A 85 -1.28 8.91 -8.34
C ASP A 85 -0.77 10.07 -7.47
N PHE A 86 -0.94 11.30 -7.93
CA PHE A 86 -0.52 12.50 -7.20
C PHE A 86 -1.26 12.64 -5.86
N PHE A 87 -2.58 12.50 -5.83
CA PHE A 87 -3.36 12.63 -4.60
C PHE A 87 -3.13 11.46 -3.65
N ASP A 88 -2.96 10.25 -4.17
CA ASP A 88 -2.65 9.06 -3.37
C ASP A 88 -1.29 9.23 -2.68
N THR A 89 -0.26 9.61 -3.43
CA THR A 89 1.08 9.88 -2.89
C THR A 89 1.07 11.03 -1.88
N ALA A 90 0.40 12.16 -2.18
CA ALA A 90 0.34 13.29 -1.27
C ALA A 90 -0.34 12.93 0.05
N GLY A 91 -1.47 12.22 0.00
CA GLY A 91 -2.20 11.75 1.17
C GLY A 91 -1.38 10.76 2.00
N THR A 92 -0.76 9.80 1.34
CA THR A 92 0.08 8.78 1.99
C THR A 92 1.31 9.38 2.66
N LEU A 93 2.03 10.26 1.95
CA LEU A 93 3.22 10.92 2.51
C LEU A 93 2.87 11.78 3.71
N THR A 94 1.76 12.51 3.67
CA THR A 94 1.28 13.32 4.79
C THR A 94 0.94 12.43 5.99
N SER A 95 0.20 11.34 5.77
CA SER A 95 -0.18 10.39 6.81
C SER A 95 1.04 9.73 7.46
N VAL A 96 1.99 9.25 6.67
CA VAL A 96 3.22 8.62 7.17
C VAL A 96 4.12 9.64 7.87
N ALA A 97 4.22 10.88 7.36
CA ALA A 97 4.98 11.94 8.00
C ALA A 97 4.41 12.30 9.39
N ASN A 98 3.07 12.31 9.51
CA ASN A 98 2.42 12.52 10.80
C ASN A 98 2.78 11.42 11.81
N VAL A 99 2.70 10.16 11.39
CA VAL A 99 3.13 9.01 12.20
C VAL A 99 4.61 9.08 12.57
N ALA A 100 5.45 9.61 11.66
CA ALA A 100 6.89 9.78 11.88
C ALA A 100 7.23 10.97 12.79
N GLY A 101 6.25 11.81 13.15
CA GLY A 101 6.49 13.06 13.91
C GLY A 101 7.27 14.09 13.10
N LYS A 102 7.18 14.06 11.77
CA LYS A 102 7.84 15.00 10.85
C LYS A 102 6.90 16.11 10.34
N VAL A 103 5.83 16.33 11.05
CA VAL A 103 4.90 17.44 10.80
C VAL A 103 5.18 18.53 11.81
N ASP A 104 5.41 19.76 11.33
CA ASP A 104 5.68 20.91 12.17
C ASP A 104 4.40 21.36 12.91
N LYS A 105 4.54 22.21 13.92
CA LYS A 105 3.41 22.79 14.67
C LYS A 105 2.44 23.58 13.79
N GLN A 106 2.88 23.98 12.61
CA GLN A 106 2.09 24.66 11.58
C GLN A 106 1.44 23.71 10.59
N GLY A 107 1.54 22.37 10.81
CA GLY A 107 0.98 21.35 9.91
C GLY A 107 1.85 21.05 8.68
N LYS A 108 2.98 21.71 8.50
CA LYS A 108 3.83 21.52 7.33
C LYS A 108 4.69 20.27 7.45
N VAL A 109 4.65 19.42 6.42
CA VAL A 109 5.48 18.22 6.35
C VAL A 109 6.92 18.62 6.01
N GLN A 110 7.87 18.21 6.87
CA GLN A 110 9.29 18.45 6.63
C GLN A 110 9.76 17.66 5.39
N ASP A 111 10.53 18.34 4.53
CA ASP A 111 11.15 17.75 3.33
C ASP A 111 10.15 17.09 2.34
N ILE A 112 8.88 17.54 2.30
CA ILE A 112 7.85 16.98 1.40
C ILE A 112 8.31 16.96 -0.06
N ASN A 113 8.99 18.00 -0.51
CA ASN A 113 9.49 18.09 -1.89
C ASN A 113 10.51 16.99 -2.22
N LYS A 114 11.34 16.60 -1.26
CA LYS A 114 12.31 15.50 -1.44
C LYS A 114 11.60 14.15 -1.48
N ALA A 115 10.57 13.99 -0.65
CA ALA A 115 9.76 12.77 -0.63
C ALA A 115 8.99 12.61 -1.95
N MET A 116 8.31 13.66 -2.43
CA MET A 116 7.61 13.68 -3.71
C MET A 116 8.57 13.44 -4.89
N LEU A 117 9.76 14.06 -4.87
CA LEU A 117 10.77 13.83 -5.91
C LEU A 117 11.23 12.36 -5.93
N SER A 118 11.45 11.77 -4.75
CA SER A 118 11.84 10.35 -4.65
C SER A 118 10.78 9.42 -5.22
N ASP A 119 9.52 9.69 -4.93
CA ASP A 119 8.36 8.95 -5.44
C ASP A 119 8.25 9.08 -6.97
N SER A 120 8.36 10.31 -7.50
CA SER A 120 8.35 10.57 -8.95
C SER A 120 9.49 9.87 -9.67
N VAL A 121 10.70 9.87 -9.11
CA VAL A 121 11.85 9.14 -9.69
C VAL A 121 11.59 7.63 -9.66
N GLY A 122 10.97 7.11 -8.59
CA GLY A 122 10.54 5.72 -8.50
C GLY A 122 9.52 5.36 -9.58
N THR A 123 8.53 6.21 -9.81
CA THR A 123 7.50 6.02 -10.85
C THR A 123 8.11 6.01 -12.25
N VAL A 124 9.03 6.95 -12.55
CA VAL A 124 9.74 6.96 -13.84
C VAL A 124 10.57 5.69 -14.03
N ALA A 125 11.33 5.28 -13.01
CA ALA A 125 12.10 4.05 -13.06
C ALA A 125 11.22 2.81 -13.23
N GLY A 126 10.09 2.74 -12.53
CA GLY A 126 9.09 1.68 -12.67
C GLY A 126 8.50 1.62 -14.08
N ALA A 127 8.14 2.78 -14.65
CA ALA A 127 7.64 2.87 -16.03
C ALA A 127 8.69 2.36 -17.03
N MET A 128 9.97 2.70 -16.85
CA MET A 128 11.07 2.17 -17.67
C MET A 128 11.22 0.66 -17.58
N MET A 129 10.81 0.07 -16.47
CA MET A 129 10.80 -1.39 -16.26
C MET A 129 9.51 -2.05 -16.74
N GLY A 130 8.54 -1.28 -17.28
CA GLY A 130 7.27 -1.80 -17.78
C GLY A 130 6.24 -2.10 -16.69
N THR A 131 6.37 -1.50 -15.50
CA THR A 131 5.37 -1.60 -14.42
C THR A 131 4.45 -0.38 -14.38
N THR A 132 3.39 -0.46 -13.60
CA THR A 132 2.49 0.66 -13.33
C THR A 132 3.18 1.73 -12.48
N THR A 133 2.47 2.81 -12.14
CA THR A 133 2.95 3.85 -11.21
C THR A 133 3.45 3.21 -9.91
N VAL A 134 4.55 3.74 -9.39
CA VAL A 134 5.11 3.36 -8.08
C VAL A 134 4.69 4.43 -7.11
N THR A 135 3.89 4.07 -6.12
CA THR A 135 3.36 5.00 -5.12
C THR A 135 3.87 4.67 -3.72
N SER A 136 3.81 5.66 -2.84
CA SER A 136 4.14 5.49 -1.44
C SER A 136 3.04 4.71 -0.72
N TYR A 137 3.42 3.76 0.16
CA TYR A 137 2.47 2.92 0.89
C TYR A 137 2.25 3.41 2.32
N VAL A 138 0.98 3.47 2.72
CA VAL A 138 0.58 3.80 4.10
C VAL A 138 1.07 2.79 5.13
N GLU A 139 1.26 1.53 4.72
CA GLU A 139 1.84 0.45 5.55
C GLU A 139 3.25 0.79 6.01
N SER A 140 3.96 1.68 5.33
CA SER A 140 5.24 2.25 5.78
C SER A 140 5.14 2.89 7.17
N GLY A 141 3.96 3.41 7.54
CA GLY A 141 3.68 3.93 8.87
C GLY A 141 3.84 2.88 9.97
N ALA A 142 3.53 1.61 9.70
CA ALA A 142 3.76 0.53 10.64
C ALA A 142 5.27 0.29 10.86
N GLY A 143 6.07 0.36 9.80
CA GLY A 143 7.52 0.29 9.88
C GLY A 143 8.13 1.43 10.70
N VAL A 144 7.61 2.65 10.52
CA VAL A 144 8.01 3.82 11.30
C VAL A 144 7.68 3.66 12.78
N LYS A 145 6.48 3.18 13.11
CA LYS A 145 6.07 2.85 14.49
C LYS A 145 6.95 1.79 15.13
N ALA A 146 7.40 0.81 14.35
CA ALA A 146 8.32 -0.22 14.80
C ALA A 146 9.76 0.27 15.05
N GLY A 147 10.05 1.54 14.70
CA GLY A 147 11.35 2.19 14.91
C GLY A 147 12.20 2.43 13.66
N GLY A 148 11.65 2.13 12.47
CA GLY A 148 12.31 2.39 11.18
C GLY A 148 12.27 3.86 10.79
N LYS A 149 13.33 4.61 11.14
CA LYS A 149 13.39 6.08 10.96
C LYS A 149 14.50 6.54 10.01
N THR A 150 15.24 5.61 9.42
CA THR A 150 16.41 5.92 8.60
C THR A 150 16.28 5.34 7.20
N GLY A 151 17.01 5.91 6.21
CA GLY A 151 17.08 5.38 4.85
C GLY A 151 17.58 3.94 4.77
N MET A 152 18.31 3.45 5.80
CA MET A 152 18.73 2.06 5.87
C MET A 152 17.53 1.10 5.95
N THR A 153 16.45 1.50 6.63
CA THR A 153 15.20 0.73 6.67
C THR A 153 14.61 0.56 5.28
N SER A 154 14.56 1.65 4.51
CA SER A 154 14.03 1.62 3.12
C SER A 154 14.92 0.76 2.21
N LEU A 155 16.24 0.80 2.38
CA LEU A 155 17.17 -0.02 1.62
C LEU A 155 16.95 -1.51 1.91
N VAL A 156 16.82 -1.89 3.18
CA VAL A 156 16.54 -3.28 3.57
C VAL A 156 15.21 -3.75 3.01
N ILE A 157 14.16 -2.92 3.09
CA ILE A 157 12.85 -3.23 2.51
C ILE A 157 12.98 -3.44 0.99
N GLY A 158 13.70 -2.56 0.28
CA GLY A 158 13.94 -2.72 -1.16
C GLY A 158 14.63 -4.05 -1.51
N ILE A 159 15.66 -4.43 -0.75
CA ILE A 159 16.33 -5.73 -0.94
C ILE A 159 15.38 -6.90 -0.68
N LEU A 160 14.53 -6.79 0.35
CA LEU A 160 13.52 -7.83 0.64
C LEU A 160 12.48 -7.92 -0.48
N PHE A 161 12.04 -6.81 -1.06
CA PHE A 161 11.15 -6.83 -2.24
C PHE A 161 11.81 -7.51 -3.44
N LEU A 162 13.10 -7.24 -3.71
CA LEU A 162 13.84 -7.94 -4.76
C LEU A 162 13.92 -9.45 -4.48
N ALA A 163 14.14 -9.85 -3.23
CA ALA A 163 14.12 -11.25 -2.84
C ALA A 163 12.74 -11.88 -3.02
N CYS A 164 11.65 -11.13 -2.78
CA CYS A 164 10.29 -11.60 -2.96
C CYS A 164 9.94 -11.96 -4.43
N ILE A 165 10.67 -11.46 -5.42
CA ILE A 165 10.48 -11.83 -6.82
C ILE A 165 10.64 -13.35 -7.01
N PHE A 166 11.57 -13.97 -6.30
CA PHE A 166 11.75 -15.43 -6.34
C PHE A 166 10.61 -16.19 -5.67
N PHE A 167 9.87 -15.54 -4.77
CA PHE A 167 8.72 -16.10 -4.06
C PHE A 167 7.38 -15.74 -4.71
N ALA A 168 7.39 -15.27 -5.96
CA ALA A 168 6.17 -14.92 -6.69
C ALA A 168 5.12 -16.06 -6.72
N PRO A 169 5.48 -17.37 -6.88
CA PRO A 169 4.48 -18.45 -6.82
C PRO A 169 3.79 -18.56 -5.47
N LEU A 170 4.50 -18.30 -4.38
CA LEU A 170 3.92 -18.28 -3.03
C LEU A 170 2.90 -17.15 -2.92
N ALA A 171 3.25 -15.94 -3.36
CA ALA A 171 2.35 -14.78 -3.34
C ALA A 171 1.08 -15.01 -4.18
N THR A 172 1.23 -15.60 -5.37
CA THR A 172 0.09 -15.94 -6.25
C THR A 172 -0.75 -17.11 -5.74
N SER A 173 -0.22 -17.91 -4.80
CA SER A 173 -0.94 -19.02 -4.16
C SER A 173 -1.84 -18.56 -3.01
N LEU A 174 -1.70 -17.29 -2.55
CA LEU A 174 -2.54 -16.74 -1.49
C LEU A 174 -3.98 -16.55 -2.01
N PRO A 175 -4.98 -17.05 -1.28
CA PRO A 175 -6.38 -16.82 -1.65
C PRO A 175 -6.73 -15.33 -1.53
N LYS A 176 -7.33 -14.77 -2.58
CA LYS A 176 -7.71 -13.35 -2.64
C LYS A 176 -8.61 -12.91 -1.47
N GLN A 177 -9.42 -13.83 -0.94
CA GLN A 177 -10.32 -13.55 0.19
C GLN A 177 -9.56 -13.35 1.50
N ILE A 178 -8.45 -14.05 1.69
CA ILE A 178 -7.57 -13.91 2.85
C ILE A 178 -6.78 -12.60 2.75
N ASP A 179 -6.27 -12.29 1.56
CA ASP A 179 -5.59 -11.03 1.29
C ASP A 179 -6.54 -9.83 1.48
N GLY A 180 -7.77 -9.92 0.94
CA GLY A 180 -8.82 -8.94 1.16
C GLY A 180 -9.16 -8.72 2.64
N ALA A 181 -9.10 -9.73 3.48
CA ALA A 181 -9.31 -9.60 4.92
C ALA A 181 -8.21 -8.75 5.60
N ALA A 182 -6.96 -8.91 5.18
CA ALA A 182 -5.85 -8.08 5.65
C ALA A 182 -6.01 -6.61 5.21
N LEU A 183 -6.41 -6.38 3.96
CA LEU A 183 -6.69 -5.02 3.44
C LEU A 183 -7.84 -4.36 4.19
N LEU A 184 -8.91 -5.09 4.52
CA LEU A 184 -10.01 -4.60 5.36
C LEU A 184 -9.51 -4.20 6.75
N PHE A 185 -8.64 -5.00 7.36
CA PHE A 185 -8.06 -4.67 8.66
C PHE A 185 -7.24 -3.37 8.60
N VAL A 186 -6.38 -3.22 7.59
CA VAL A 186 -5.62 -1.99 7.35
C VAL A 186 -6.55 -0.80 7.16
N SER A 187 -7.62 -0.94 6.37
CA SER A 187 -8.62 0.11 6.16
C SER A 187 -9.28 0.56 7.48
N VAL A 188 -9.59 -0.38 8.38
CA VAL A 188 -10.14 -0.06 9.72
C VAL A 188 -9.14 0.75 10.55
N LEU A 189 -7.84 0.49 10.44
CA LEU A 189 -6.82 1.29 11.13
C LEU A 189 -6.80 2.75 10.65
N PHE A 190 -7.10 2.98 9.36
CA PHE A 190 -7.16 4.33 8.78
C PHE A 190 -8.45 5.08 9.10
N ILE A 191 -9.56 4.37 9.32
CA ILE A 191 -10.82 5.00 9.75
C ILE A 191 -10.63 5.82 11.03
N ARG A 192 -9.71 5.41 11.90
CA ARG A 192 -9.40 6.18 13.11
C ARG A 192 -8.88 7.59 12.83
N ASN A 193 -8.20 7.81 11.70
CA ASN A 193 -7.74 9.14 11.32
C ASN A 193 -8.89 10.06 10.89
N ILE A 194 -10.03 9.50 10.50
CA ILE A 194 -11.25 10.25 10.15
C ILE A 194 -11.87 10.91 11.38
N THR A 195 -11.66 10.34 12.56
CA THR A 195 -12.18 10.93 13.82
C THR A 195 -11.43 12.18 14.26
N ASP A 196 -10.26 12.41 13.71
CA ASP A 196 -9.43 13.59 13.99
C ASP A 196 -9.82 14.80 13.11
N ILE A 197 -10.76 14.61 12.17
CA ILE A 197 -11.26 15.67 11.28
C ILE A 197 -12.36 16.44 12.00
N GLU A 198 -12.22 17.75 12.10
CA GLU A 198 -13.28 18.64 12.62
C GLU A 198 -14.39 18.83 11.58
N TRP A 199 -15.39 17.95 11.57
CA TRP A 199 -16.51 17.94 10.62
C TRP A 199 -17.40 19.20 10.66
N ASN A 200 -17.31 20.00 11.72
CA ASN A 200 -18.12 21.20 11.90
C ASN A 200 -17.55 22.43 11.17
N ASP A 201 -16.34 22.36 10.67
CA ASP A 201 -15.73 23.43 9.89
C ASP A 201 -15.72 23.09 8.40
N ILE A 202 -16.64 23.74 7.65
CA ILE A 202 -16.77 23.53 6.20
C ILE A 202 -15.50 24.05 5.48
N SER A 203 -14.84 25.07 6.03
CA SER A 203 -13.58 25.54 5.47
C SER A 203 -12.50 24.48 5.58
N CYS A 204 -12.44 23.77 6.70
CA CYS A 204 -11.55 22.66 6.93
C CYS A 204 -11.77 21.51 5.93
N LEU A 205 -13.01 21.12 5.71
CA LEU A 205 -13.37 20.07 4.74
C LEU A 205 -13.00 20.42 3.29
N LEU A 206 -13.12 21.70 2.91
CA LEU A 206 -12.74 22.19 1.59
C LEU A 206 -11.21 22.34 1.43
N TYR A 207 -10.51 22.74 2.48
CA TYR A 207 -9.06 22.98 2.49
C TYR A 207 -8.23 21.72 2.76
N THR A 208 -8.81 20.61 3.23
CA THR A 208 -8.09 19.32 3.30
C THR A 208 -7.66 18.81 1.92
N SER A 209 -8.28 19.31 0.83
CA SER A 209 -7.81 19.06 -0.53
C SER A 209 -6.65 19.97 -0.95
N ASP A 210 -6.43 21.08 -0.25
CA ASP A 210 -5.38 22.06 -0.53
C ASP A 210 -4.32 22.09 0.59
N ALA A 211 -4.26 21.02 1.36
CA ALA A 211 -3.56 20.84 2.64
C ALA A 211 -2.03 20.90 2.57
N ALA A 212 -1.48 21.74 1.72
CA ALA A 212 -0.07 22.09 1.79
C ALA A 212 0.23 23.24 2.78
N ASP A 213 -0.74 24.06 3.17
CA ASP A 213 -0.44 25.29 3.87
C ASP A 213 -1.10 25.52 5.24
N ASP A 214 -2.18 24.82 5.63
CA ASP A 214 -2.80 25.07 6.94
C ASP A 214 -3.52 23.81 7.50
N ILE A 215 -2.78 22.95 8.19
CA ILE A 215 -3.38 21.91 9.03
C ILE A 215 -3.61 22.50 10.43
N ARG A 216 -4.59 23.32 10.57
CA ARG A 216 -5.34 23.54 11.80
C ARG A 216 -6.81 23.25 11.52
N CYS A 217 -7.07 21.97 11.37
CA CYS A 217 -8.40 21.46 11.58
C CYS A 217 -8.29 20.28 12.51
#